data_d87b9df75bd8e13b8af3f25fbf652b85
#
_entry.id   d87b9df75bd8e13b8af3f25fbf652b85
#
_cell.length_a   1.000
_cell.length_b   1.000
_cell.length_c   1.000
_cell.angle_alpha   90.00
_cell.angle_beta   90.00
_cell.angle_gamma   90.00
#
_symmetry.space_group_name_H-M   'P 1'
#
loop_
_entity.id
_entity.type
_entity.pdbx_description
1 polymer ?
#
loop_
_entity_poly.entity_id
_entity_poly.type
_entity_poly.pdbx_seq_one_letter_code
_entity_poly.pdbx_strand_id
1 'polypeptide(L)'
;MATSSQSYDRRRRISAALRRLMPSGGHTWTVPVITLLLLLGLVAGAVIMSTVTRRHVQLDDGTVWVTSLKNQKAARFNVKNKEADAGVSSSAPRFDIAQHNGDTILTETTKASTIKASTVSTGVKTDIKANTTTVVGGDTAALINEKTGNVWTGLSLIHI
;
A
#
# COMPACT_ATOMS: atom_id res chain seq x y z
N MET A 1 82.52 19.31 -35.22
CA MET A 1 81.22 19.56 -35.93
C MET A 1 80.39 18.29 -35.95
N ALA A 2 79.72 17.91 -34.88
CA ALA A 2 78.78 16.83 -34.89
C ALA A 2 77.90 16.79 -33.61
N THR A 3 77.02 17.74 -33.39
CA THR A 3 76.15 17.73 -32.23
C THR A 3 74.68 18.21 -32.47
N SER A 4 74.28 18.39 -33.75
CA SER A 4 72.97 18.94 -34.01
C SER A 4 71.87 17.91 -34.51
N SER A 5 72.27 16.67 -34.80
CA SER A 5 71.30 15.69 -35.35
C SER A 5 70.58 14.83 -34.28
N GLN A 6 71.17 14.70 -33.09
CA GLN A 6 70.52 13.86 -32.03
C GLN A 6 69.34 14.52 -31.32
N SER A 7 69.27 15.83 -31.28
CA SER A 7 68.16 16.54 -30.61
C SER A 7 66.84 16.52 -31.41
N TYR A 8 66.96 16.41 -32.73
CA TYR A 8 65.75 16.39 -33.62
C TYR A 8 65.04 15.06 -33.58
N ASP A 9 65.76 13.97 -33.44
CA ASP A 9 65.17 12.62 -33.42
C ASP A 9 64.48 12.27 -32.09
N ARG A 10 64.95 12.89 -30.97
CA ARG A 10 64.30 12.74 -29.66
C ARG A 10 62.92 13.41 -29.58
N ARG A 11 62.72 14.55 -30.24
CA ARG A 11 61.44 15.26 -30.25
C ARG A 11 60.39 14.52 -31.10
N ARG A 12 60.78 13.85 -32.17
CA ARG A 12 59.88 13.03 -33.00
C ARG A 12 59.39 11.76 -32.28
N ARG A 13 60.21 11.15 -31.45
CA ARG A 13 59.82 9.96 -30.68
C ARG A 13 58.89 10.27 -29.52
N ILE A 14 59.02 11.43 -28.89
CA ILE A 14 58.11 11.85 -27.83
C ILE A 14 56.74 12.22 -28.38
N SER A 15 56.68 12.87 -29.52
CA SER A 15 55.37 13.24 -30.11
C SER A 15 54.59 12.01 -30.67
N ALA A 16 55.31 10.95 -31.09
CA ALA A 16 54.66 9.71 -31.51
C ALA A 16 54.14 8.86 -30.36
N ALA A 17 54.82 8.91 -29.18
CA ALA A 17 54.39 8.23 -27.97
C ALA A 17 53.17 8.91 -27.34
N LEU A 18 53.10 10.24 -27.35
CA LEU A 18 51.94 11.01 -26.82
C LEU A 18 50.67 10.85 -27.68
N ARG A 19 50.81 10.60 -29.00
CA ARG A 19 49.65 10.35 -29.86
C ARG A 19 49.02 8.97 -29.64
N ARG A 20 49.75 7.99 -29.04
CA ARG A 20 49.20 6.68 -28.70
C ARG A 20 48.44 6.67 -27.35
N LEU A 21 48.61 7.70 -26.53
CA LEU A 21 47.95 7.84 -25.23
C LEU A 21 46.68 8.73 -25.25
N MET A 22 46.39 9.36 -26.39
CA MET A 22 45.05 9.95 -26.59
C MET A 22 44.13 8.88 -27.15
N PRO A 23 43.24 8.32 -26.38
CA PRO A 23 42.13 7.52 -26.93
C PRO A 23 41.41 8.46 -27.89
N SER A 24 41.25 8.02 -29.14
CA SER A 24 40.39 8.68 -30.13
C SER A 24 38.96 8.63 -29.61
N GLY A 25 38.63 9.47 -28.66
CA GLY A 25 37.45 9.41 -27.83
C GLY A 25 36.33 10.24 -28.40
N GLY A 26 35.82 9.86 -29.56
CA GLY A 26 34.49 10.35 -29.99
C GLY A 26 33.34 9.46 -29.51
N HIS A 27 33.62 8.19 -29.19
CA HIS A 27 32.54 7.22 -28.88
C HIS A 27 32.61 6.59 -27.49
N THR A 28 33.65 6.81 -26.71
CA THR A 28 33.83 6.15 -25.40
C THR A 28 32.95 6.72 -24.29
N TRP A 29 32.48 7.94 -24.41
CA TRP A 29 31.57 8.56 -23.42
C TRP A 29 30.09 8.36 -23.73
N THR A 30 29.73 8.06 -24.95
CA THR A 30 28.33 7.83 -25.34
C THR A 30 27.79 6.55 -24.72
N VAL A 31 28.58 5.49 -24.66
CA VAL A 31 28.16 4.22 -24.06
C VAL A 31 27.81 4.35 -22.57
N PRO A 32 28.66 4.89 -21.68
CA PRO A 32 28.29 5.03 -20.27
C PRO A 32 27.14 6.00 -20.05
N VAL A 33 27.01 7.06 -20.87
CA VAL A 33 25.86 7.99 -20.76
C VAL A 33 24.57 7.31 -21.17
N ILE A 34 24.53 6.55 -22.24
CA ILE A 34 23.36 5.79 -22.67
C ILE A 34 22.98 4.73 -21.64
N THR A 35 23.96 4.03 -21.07
CA THR A 35 23.73 3.02 -20.03
C THR A 35 23.15 3.66 -18.76
N LEU A 36 23.65 4.83 -18.36
CA LEU A 36 23.12 5.55 -17.21
C LEU A 36 21.68 6.04 -17.43
N LEU A 37 21.37 6.53 -18.64
CA LEU A 37 20.00 6.94 -19.00
C LEU A 37 19.03 5.77 -19.01
N LEU A 38 19.45 4.60 -19.52
CA LEU A 38 18.65 3.39 -19.49
C LEU A 38 18.40 2.89 -18.08
N LEU A 39 19.40 2.92 -17.20
CA LEU A 39 19.24 2.56 -15.79
C LEU A 39 18.28 3.53 -15.06
N LEU A 40 18.43 4.83 -15.27
CA LEU A 40 17.53 5.84 -14.72
C LEU A 40 16.09 5.65 -15.22
N GLY A 41 15.91 5.34 -16.50
CA GLY A 41 14.61 5.05 -17.09
C GLY A 41 13.96 3.78 -16.50
N LEU A 42 14.75 2.73 -16.27
CA LEU A 42 14.29 1.49 -15.62
C LEU A 42 13.85 1.72 -14.17
N VAL A 43 14.64 2.47 -13.40
CA VAL A 43 14.30 2.81 -12.00
C VAL A 43 13.04 3.68 -11.95
N ALA A 44 12.96 4.71 -12.78
CA ALA A 44 11.76 5.56 -12.87
C ALA A 44 10.52 4.74 -13.27
N GLY A 45 10.64 3.85 -14.25
CA GLY A 45 9.57 2.95 -14.66
C GLY A 45 9.13 2.01 -13.55
N ALA A 46 10.05 1.44 -12.79
CA ALA A 46 9.74 0.58 -11.65
C ALA A 46 9.01 1.33 -10.52
N VAL A 47 9.41 2.56 -10.23
CA VAL A 47 8.74 3.41 -9.23
C VAL A 47 7.32 3.77 -9.68
N ILE A 48 7.13 4.15 -10.94
CA ILE A 48 5.81 4.48 -11.48
C ILE A 48 4.91 3.24 -11.47
N MET A 49 5.40 2.07 -11.87
CA MET A 49 4.63 0.83 -11.82
C MET A 49 4.26 0.43 -10.38
N SER A 50 5.13 0.64 -9.41
CA SER A 50 4.83 0.32 -8.01
C SER A 50 3.73 1.21 -7.43
N THR A 51 3.57 2.44 -7.92
CA THR A 51 2.50 3.36 -7.48
C THR A 51 1.17 3.13 -8.19
N VAL A 52 1.18 2.63 -9.43
CA VAL A 52 -0.04 2.42 -10.23
C VAL A 52 -0.73 1.08 -9.91
N THR A 53 -0.04 0.10 -9.36
CA THR A 53 -0.58 -1.27 -9.22
C THR A 53 -1.34 -1.51 -7.90
N ARG A 54 -1.59 -0.50 -7.09
CA ARG A 54 -2.58 -0.63 -6.01
C ARG A 54 -3.99 -0.30 -6.52
N ARG A 55 -4.43 -1.01 -7.53
CA ARG A 55 -5.87 -1.23 -7.67
C ARG A 55 -6.26 -2.08 -6.45
N HIS A 56 -6.96 -1.46 -5.51
CA HIS A 56 -7.80 -2.21 -4.60
C HIS A 56 -8.80 -2.97 -5.49
N VAL A 57 -8.41 -4.16 -5.91
CA VAL A 57 -9.40 -5.15 -6.30
C VAL A 57 -10.06 -5.48 -4.97
N GLN A 58 -11.22 -4.93 -4.72
CA GLN A 58 -12.14 -5.42 -3.71
C GLN A 58 -12.47 -6.85 -4.12
N LEU A 59 -11.64 -7.76 -3.70
CA LEU A 59 -11.96 -9.17 -3.70
C LEU A 59 -12.99 -9.30 -2.58
N ASP A 60 -14.23 -9.58 -2.98
CA ASP A 60 -15.16 -10.24 -2.08
C ASP A 60 -14.45 -11.54 -1.70
N ASP A 61 -13.80 -11.54 -0.55
CA ASP A 61 -12.92 -12.62 -0.10
C ASP A 61 -13.74 -13.84 0.35
N GLY A 62 -15.07 -13.80 0.19
CA GLY A 62 -15.99 -14.86 0.59
C GLY A 62 -15.98 -15.08 2.10
N THR A 63 -15.57 -14.09 2.89
CA THR A 63 -15.61 -14.19 4.34
C THR A 63 -16.92 -13.61 4.90
N VAL A 64 -17.41 -14.20 5.97
CA VAL A 64 -18.62 -13.78 6.69
C VAL A 64 -18.30 -13.68 8.18
N TRP A 65 -18.75 -12.62 8.82
CA TRP A 65 -18.65 -12.50 10.27
C TRP A 65 -19.85 -13.17 10.95
N VAL A 66 -19.55 -13.97 11.95
CA VAL A 66 -20.52 -14.67 12.78
C VAL A 66 -20.35 -14.19 14.22
N THR A 67 -21.44 -13.76 14.84
CA THR A 67 -21.42 -13.24 16.22
C THR A 67 -21.94 -14.28 17.21
N SER A 68 -21.31 -14.39 18.37
CA SER A 68 -21.75 -15.17 19.51
C SER A 68 -21.91 -14.25 20.71
N LEU A 69 -23.12 -13.81 20.97
CA LEU A 69 -23.44 -12.90 22.10
C LEU A 69 -23.09 -13.56 23.43
N LYS A 70 -23.36 -14.87 23.59
CA LYS A 70 -23.05 -15.62 24.82
C LYS A 70 -21.55 -15.60 25.15
N ASN A 71 -20.69 -15.68 24.14
CA ASN A 71 -19.25 -15.72 24.31
C ASN A 71 -18.60 -14.34 24.15
N GLN A 72 -19.40 -13.30 23.84
CA GLN A 72 -18.92 -11.94 23.56
C GLN A 72 -17.82 -11.90 22.48
N LYS A 73 -17.99 -12.74 21.45
CA LYS A 73 -17.01 -12.91 20.38
C LYS A 73 -17.69 -12.85 19.01
N ALA A 74 -16.96 -12.30 18.07
CA ALA A 74 -17.28 -12.46 16.66
C ALA A 74 -16.11 -13.15 15.97
N ALA A 75 -16.39 -14.07 15.08
CA ALA A 75 -15.42 -14.79 14.29
C ALA A 75 -15.64 -14.54 12.81
N ARG A 76 -14.56 -14.35 12.08
CA ARG A 76 -14.59 -14.30 10.63
C ARG A 76 -14.48 -15.73 10.10
N PHE A 77 -15.46 -16.13 9.33
CA PHE A 77 -15.54 -17.45 8.72
C PHE A 77 -15.27 -17.34 7.22
N ASN A 78 -14.24 -18.04 6.76
CA ASN A 78 -13.95 -18.14 5.35
C ASN A 78 -14.77 -19.28 4.75
N VAL A 79 -15.77 -18.93 3.94
CA VAL A 79 -16.72 -19.89 3.34
C VAL A 79 -15.99 -20.86 2.39
N LYS A 80 -14.95 -20.41 1.71
CA LYS A 80 -14.20 -21.21 0.75
C LYS A 80 -13.39 -22.30 1.43
N ASN A 81 -12.73 -21.98 2.53
CA ASN A 81 -11.89 -22.92 3.29
C ASN A 81 -12.68 -23.63 4.39
N LYS A 82 -13.90 -23.18 4.68
CA LYS A 82 -14.76 -23.69 5.76
C LYS A 82 -14.14 -23.59 7.15
N GLU A 83 -13.33 -22.55 7.38
CA GLU A 83 -12.61 -22.34 8.61
C GLU A 83 -12.82 -20.93 9.17
N ALA A 84 -12.79 -20.80 10.50
CA ALA A 84 -12.71 -19.50 11.15
C ALA A 84 -11.24 -19.07 11.20
N ASP A 85 -10.90 -18.00 10.51
CA ASP A 85 -9.52 -17.53 10.35
C ASP A 85 -9.18 -16.36 11.27
N ALA A 86 -10.17 -15.73 11.89
CA ALA A 86 -9.97 -14.57 12.73
C ALA A 86 -11.10 -14.39 13.75
N GLY A 87 -10.82 -13.65 14.82
CA GLY A 87 -11.85 -13.35 15.82
C GLY A 87 -11.57 -12.07 16.58
N VAL A 88 -12.63 -11.36 16.95
CA VAL A 88 -12.63 -10.20 17.83
C VAL A 88 -13.50 -10.45 19.04
N SER A 89 -13.11 -9.90 20.19
CA SER A 89 -13.91 -9.94 21.40
C SER A 89 -14.55 -8.56 21.62
N SER A 90 -15.80 -8.55 22.01
CA SER A 90 -16.50 -7.35 22.47
C SER A 90 -16.50 -7.28 23.99
N SER A 91 -16.38 -6.07 24.53
CA SER A 91 -16.55 -5.82 25.96
C SER A 91 -18.02 -5.60 26.34
N ALA A 92 -18.88 -5.40 25.35
CA ALA A 92 -20.29 -5.12 25.56
C ALA A 92 -21.13 -6.43 25.53
N PRO A 93 -22.16 -6.55 26.39
CA PRO A 93 -23.04 -7.73 26.40
C PRO A 93 -23.91 -7.81 25.14
N ARG A 94 -24.09 -6.71 24.46
CA ARG A 94 -24.78 -6.64 23.15
C ARG A 94 -23.88 -5.92 22.16
N PHE A 95 -23.66 -6.55 21.06
CA PHE A 95 -22.92 -6.02 19.93
C PHE A 95 -23.42 -6.63 18.63
N ASP A 96 -23.16 -5.96 17.56
CA ASP A 96 -23.48 -6.42 16.20
C ASP A 96 -22.33 -6.11 15.24
N ILE A 97 -22.29 -6.83 14.11
CA ILE A 97 -21.31 -6.60 13.06
C ILE A 97 -22.03 -6.36 11.75
N ALA A 98 -21.76 -5.23 11.14
CA ALA A 98 -22.16 -4.92 9.78
C ALA A 98 -20.94 -5.06 8.85
N GLN A 99 -21.10 -5.78 7.75
CA GLN A 99 -20.04 -6.03 6.77
C GLN A 99 -20.52 -5.68 5.36
N HIS A 100 -19.67 -5.01 4.59
CA HIS A 100 -19.86 -4.79 3.16
C HIS A 100 -18.50 -4.66 2.46
N ASN A 101 -18.25 -5.45 1.42
CA ASN A 101 -17.06 -5.39 0.57
C ASN A 101 -15.72 -5.32 1.33
N GLY A 102 -15.55 -6.05 2.42
CA GLY A 102 -14.34 -6.07 3.21
C GLY A 102 -14.29 -5.00 4.32
N ASP A 103 -15.16 -4.02 4.28
CA ASP A 103 -15.36 -3.08 5.39
C ASP A 103 -16.23 -3.72 6.45
N THR A 104 -15.77 -3.67 7.68
CA THR A 104 -16.47 -4.30 8.80
C THR A 104 -16.56 -3.33 9.97
N ILE A 105 -17.76 -3.13 10.49
CA ILE A 105 -18.04 -2.26 11.63
C ILE A 105 -18.60 -3.10 12.77
N LEU A 106 -17.91 -3.06 13.91
CA LEU A 106 -18.39 -3.58 15.17
C LEU A 106 -19.17 -2.47 15.90
N THR A 107 -20.43 -2.72 16.15
CA THR A 107 -21.31 -1.82 16.90
C THR A 107 -21.56 -2.40 18.28
N GLU A 108 -21.09 -1.73 19.30
CA GLU A 108 -21.35 -2.04 20.72
C GLU A 108 -22.43 -1.09 21.26
N THR A 109 -22.84 -1.27 22.50
CA THR A 109 -23.93 -0.47 23.10
C THR A 109 -23.72 1.05 22.99
N THR A 110 -22.48 1.53 23.14
CA THR A 110 -22.14 2.96 23.15
C THR A 110 -20.96 3.32 22.26
N LYS A 111 -20.45 2.36 21.49
CA LYS A 111 -19.29 2.56 20.62
C LYS A 111 -19.47 1.84 19.31
N ALA A 112 -19.06 2.49 18.23
CA ALA A 112 -18.84 1.85 16.95
C ALA A 112 -17.36 1.86 16.62
N SER A 113 -16.84 0.77 16.07
CA SER A 113 -15.43 0.67 15.68
C SER A 113 -15.29 -0.08 14.36
N THR A 114 -14.35 0.35 13.55
CA THR A 114 -13.98 -0.39 12.35
C THR A 114 -13.13 -1.61 12.72
N ILE A 115 -13.28 -2.70 11.98
CA ILE A 115 -12.38 -3.85 12.06
C ILE A 115 -11.54 -3.85 10.78
N LYS A 116 -10.23 -3.76 10.94
CA LYS A 116 -9.29 -3.88 9.81
C LYS A 116 -9.18 -5.35 9.41
N ALA A 117 -9.64 -5.68 8.21
CA ALA A 117 -9.63 -7.06 7.72
C ALA A 117 -8.23 -7.69 7.69
N SER A 118 -7.18 -6.90 7.40
CA SER A 118 -5.80 -7.38 7.30
C SER A 118 -5.16 -7.78 8.63
N THR A 119 -5.50 -7.10 9.71
CA THR A 119 -4.89 -7.33 11.04
C THR A 119 -5.89 -7.86 12.06
N VAL A 120 -7.17 -7.92 11.69
CA VAL A 120 -8.28 -8.30 12.58
C VAL A 120 -8.26 -7.54 13.91
N SER A 121 -7.88 -6.28 13.82
CA SER A 121 -7.82 -5.38 14.97
C SER A 121 -8.88 -4.29 14.86
N THR A 122 -9.40 -3.85 16.00
CA THR A 122 -10.30 -2.71 16.04
C THR A 122 -9.53 -1.44 15.68
N GLY A 123 -10.05 -0.71 14.70
CA GLY A 123 -9.51 0.57 14.25
C GLY A 123 -10.09 1.76 14.98
N VAL A 124 -10.54 2.75 14.21
CA VAL A 124 -11.14 3.98 14.76
C VAL A 124 -12.39 3.64 15.59
N LYS A 125 -12.49 4.24 16.76
CA LYS A 125 -13.64 4.10 17.66
C LYS A 125 -14.39 5.41 17.71
N THR A 126 -15.70 5.33 17.55
CA THR A 126 -16.61 6.50 17.65
C THR A 126 -17.65 6.22 18.71
N ASP A 127 -17.89 7.20 19.57
CA ASP A 127 -18.96 7.11 20.57
C ASP A 127 -20.33 7.27 19.89
N ILE A 128 -21.23 6.37 20.21
CA ILE A 128 -22.61 6.35 19.69
C ILE A 128 -23.60 6.32 20.84
N LYS A 129 -24.84 6.68 20.56
CA LYS A 129 -25.92 6.56 21.56
C LYS A 129 -26.41 5.11 21.64
N ALA A 130 -26.84 4.70 22.82
CA ALA A 130 -27.47 3.39 22.98
C ALA A 130 -28.67 3.22 22.04
N ASN A 131 -28.96 1.98 21.64
CA ASN A 131 -29.96 1.61 20.65
C ASN A 131 -29.66 2.14 19.24
N THR A 132 -28.40 2.19 18.88
CA THR A 132 -27.96 2.51 17.52
C THR A 132 -27.58 1.24 16.80
N THR A 133 -28.13 1.06 15.62
CA THR A 133 -27.82 -0.03 14.68
C THR A 133 -26.99 0.54 13.53
N THR A 134 -26.04 -0.22 13.07
CA THR A 134 -25.20 0.15 11.92
C THR A 134 -25.64 -0.61 10.69
N VAL A 135 -25.80 0.09 9.57
CA VAL A 135 -26.04 -0.47 8.26
C VAL A 135 -24.93 -0.01 7.32
N VAL A 136 -24.38 -0.92 6.55
CA VAL A 136 -23.30 -0.61 5.59
C VAL A 136 -23.76 -1.02 4.20
N GLY A 137 -23.56 -0.14 3.22
CA GLY A 137 -23.91 -0.41 1.83
C GLY A 137 -23.16 0.51 0.87
N GLY A 138 -22.56 -0.07 -0.18
CA GLY A 138 -21.67 0.67 -1.05
C GLY A 138 -20.48 1.26 -0.26
N ASP A 139 -20.17 2.51 -0.49
CA ASP A 139 -19.12 3.24 0.23
C ASP A 139 -19.66 4.03 1.43
N THR A 140 -20.87 3.73 1.88
CA THR A 140 -21.55 4.51 2.91
C THR A 140 -21.94 3.64 4.09
N ALA A 141 -21.68 4.13 5.29
CA ALA A 141 -22.21 3.58 6.53
C ALA A 141 -23.30 4.52 7.09
N ALA A 142 -24.38 3.94 7.60
CA ALA A 142 -25.42 4.65 8.31
C ALA A 142 -25.56 4.10 9.72
N LEU A 143 -25.64 5.02 10.70
CA LEU A 143 -25.94 4.75 12.09
C LEU A 143 -27.37 5.20 12.36
N ILE A 144 -28.23 4.30 12.75
CA ILE A 144 -29.66 4.54 12.95
C ILE A 144 -29.98 4.34 14.43
N ASN A 145 -30.43 5.40 15.11
CA ASN A 145 -30.93 5.24 16.47
C ASN A 145 -32.40 4.85 16.45
N GLU A 146 -32.68 3.62 16.83
CA GLU A 146 -34.02 3.03 16.78
C GLU A 146 -35.05 3.70 17.68
N LYS A 147 -34.59 4.34 18.77
CA LYS A 147 -35.49 5.04 19.70
C LYS A 147 -35.88 6.43 19.23
N THR A 148 -34.97 7.17 18.65
CA THR A 148 -35.17 8.57 18.28
C THR A 148 -35.45 8.76 16.79
N GLY A 149 -35.21 7.73 15.98
CA GLY A 149 -35.28 7.82 14.51
C GLY A 149 -34.14 8.64 13.88
N ASN A 150 -33.16 9.06 14.66
CA ASN A 150 -32.05 9.84 14.13
C ASN A 150 -31.14 8.94 13.28
N VAL A 151 -30.76 9.46 12.12
CA VAL A 151 -29.85 8.78 11.19
C VAL A 151 -28.62 9.66 10.97
N TRP A 152 -27.45 9.06 11.11
CA TRP A 152 -26.18 9.67 10.75
C TRP A 152 -25.59 8.85 9.60
N THR A 153 -25.20 9.52 8.55
CA THR A 153 -24.55 8.89 7.41
C THR A 153 -23.14 9.46 7.26
N GLY A 154 -22.19 8.61 6.94
CA GLY A 154 -20.81 8.98 6.65
C GLY A 154 -20.26 8.15 5.51
N LEU A 155 -19.40 8.77 4.69
CA LEU A 155 -18.52 8.02 3.80
C LEU A 155 -17.63 7.15 4.68
N SER A 156 -17.46 5.90 4.34
CA SER A 156 -16.68 4.87 5.02
C SER A 156 -15.82 5.39 6.19
N LEU A 157 -16.00 4.91 7.39
CA LEU A 157 -15.27 5.32 8.61
C LEU A 157 -13.74 5.25 8.50
N ILE A 158 -13.22 4.94 7.32
CA ILE A 158 -11.79 4.83 6.99
C ILE A 158 -11.18 6.20 6.66
N HIS A 159 -11.98 7.24 6.47
CA HIS A 159 -11.53 8.59 6.06
C HIS A 159 -11.82 9.70 7.08
N ILE A 160 -11.99 9.37 8.36
CA ILE A 160 -12.02 10.38 9.41
C ILE A 160 -10.77 10.24 10.28
#